data_a17d8803c9db65072217ae27507f53c3
#
_entry.id   a17d8803c9db65072217ae27507f53c3
#
_cell.length_a   1.000
_cell.length_b   1.000
_cell.length_c   1.000
_cell.angle_alpha   90.00
_cell.angle_beta   90.00
_cell.angle_gamma   90.00
#
_symmetry.space_group_name_H-M   'P 1'
#
loop_
_entity.id
_entity.type
_entity.pdbx_description
1 polymer ?
#
loop_
_entity_poly.entity_id
_entity_poly.type
_entity_poly.pdbx_seq_one_letter_code
_entity_poly.pdbx_strand_id
1 'polypeptide(L)'
;FLNAMRAPMTRDRYQTRVSKFFDFVKIPGKTLEQKARHFANKGKNDTNWALSNILKFIYFQRERVEKKEITGATVVNYVKSIKLFCEMADIPIQWKKITRGLPRGKKYADDRIPTMEELKKLIEYPDRRIKAIVYTMASSGIRVGAWDYLRWSHIRPIEKNGEVIAAKMVVYAGEDDEYFTFISPSAWVELADWMKYRETSGESVNGDSYVMRNLWDTRVAQGRGLATLPKKLTSLGVKRLMERAIWAQGLRKKLEPGKKRHPFQANHSLRKWFKTRCEIAGMRPINIEKLMNHSVGISDSYYRATEQELLQDYLHAIEYLSINGNEIKLNKEIEELKEKS
;
A
#
# COMPACT_ATOMS: atom_id res chain seq x y z
N PHE A 1 -2.34 -24.95 10.89
CA PHE A 1 -3.08 -23.87 10.24
C PHE A 1 -2.29 -22.56 10.19
N LEU A 2 -1.86 -22.03 11.34
CA LEU A 2 -1.15 -20.74 11.38
C LEU A 2 0.21 -20.77 10.68
N ASN A 3 0.93 -21.86 10.79
CA ASN A 3 2.24 -22.06 10.15
C ASN A 3 2.17 -22.20 8.62
N ALA A 4 0.97 -22.42 8.06
CA ALA A 4 0.76 -22.42 6.61
C ALA A 4 0.79 -21.01 5.99
N MET A 5 0.89 -19.95 6.81
CA MET A 5 0.88 -18.56 6.35
C MET A 5 2.17 -17.87 6.75
N ARG A 6 2.93 -17.35 5.78
CA ARG A 6 4.20 -16.66 6.02
C ARG A 6 4.00 -15.29 6.70
N ALA A 7 3.13 -14.44 6.13
CA ALA A 7 2.97 -13.08 6.60
C ALA A 7 2.14 -12.96 7.90
N PRO A 8 2.65 -12.28 8.95
CA PRO A 8 1.96 -12.14 10.24
C PRO A 8 0.57 -11.53 10.12
N MET A 9 0.40 -10.50 9.30
CA MET A 9 -0.90 -9.85 9.06
C MET A 9 -1.92 -10.79 8.39
N THR A 10 -1.46 -11.72 7.56
CA THR A 10 -2.33 -12.74 6.95
C THR A 10 -2.79 -13.73 8.01
N ARG A 11 -1.89 -14.14 8.91
CA ARG A 11 -2.23 -15.02 10.06
C ARG A 11 -3.33 -14.41 10.91
N ASP A 12 -3.15 -13.15 11.34
CA ASP A 12 -4.13 -12.42 12.15
C ASP A 12 -5.51 -12.34 11.48
N ARG A 13 -5.54 -11.98 10.20
CA ARG A 13 -6.80 -11.90 9.44
C ARG A 13 -7.49 -13.26 9.29
N TYR A 14 -6.74 -14.34 9.08
CA TYR A 14 -7.31 -15.66 8.96
C TYR A 14 -7.83 -16.17 10.31
N GLN A 15 -7.08 -15.94 11.40
CA GLN A 15 -7.53 -16.22 12.77
C GLN A 15 -8.85 -15.50 13.07
N THR A 16 -8.90 -14.20 12.84
CA THR A 16 -10.12 -13.39 13.07
C THR A 16 -11.32 -13.93 12.29
N ARG A 17 -11.13 -14.36 11.05
CA ARG A 17 -12.22 -14.88 10.21
C ARG A 17 -12.69 -16.25 10.67
N VAL A 18 -11.76 -17.14 11.01
CA VAL A 18 -12.09 -18.48 11.54
C VAL A 18 -12.75 -18.37 12.91
N SER A 19 -12.29 -17.47 13.78
CA SER A 19 -12.96 -17.18 15.06
C SER A 19 -14.42 -16.78 14.87
N LYS A 20 -14.70 -15.82 13.98
CA LYS A 20 -16.07 -15.41 13.66
C LYS A 20 -16.95 -16.55 13.14
N PHE A 21 -16.38 -17.48 12.38
CA PHE A 21 -17.08 -18.68 11.96
C PHE A 21 -17.40 -19.59 13.14
N PHE A 22 -16.45 -19.87 14.01
CA PHE A 22 -16.68 -20.72 15.19
C PHE A 22 -17.68 -20.09 16.17
N ASP A 23 -17.64 -18.77 16.34
CA ASP A 23 -18.59 -18.04 17.17
C ASP A 23 -20.02 -18.13 16.61
N PHE A 24 -20.16 -17.99 15.29
CA PHE A 24 -21.47 -18.17 14.61
C PHE A 24 -22.03 -19.58 14.79
N VAL A 25 -21.20 -20.61 14.67
CA VAL A 25 -21.59 -22.02 14.83
C VAL A 25 -21.75 -22.40 16.31
N LYS A 26 -21.34 -21.51 17.24
CA LYS A 26 -21.32 -21.75 18.68
C LYS A 26 -20.47 -22.94 19.08
N ILE A 27 -19.27 -23.07 18.49
CA ILE A 27 -18.34 -24.13 18.82
C ILE A 27 -17.89 -24.01 20.28
N PRO A 28 -17.95 -25.08 21.09
CA PRO A 28 -17.49 -25.06 22.47
C PRO A 28 -15.99 -24.78 22.58
N GLY A 29 -15.61 -23.98 23.58
CA GLY A 29 -14.23 -23.64 23.89
C GLY A 29 -14.05 -22.18 24.31
N LYS A 30 -13.15 -21.94 25.26
CA LYS A 30 -12.80 -20.58 25.76
C LYS A 30 -11.79 -19.89 24.83
N THR A 31 -10.90 -20.67 24.21
CA THR A 31 -9.87 -20.15 23.30
C THR A 31 -10.13 -20.57 21.86
N LEU A 32 -9.56 -19.84 20.90
CA LEU A 32 -9.64 -20.20 19.48
C LEU A 32 -9.09 -21.60 19.23
N GLU A 33 -8.03 -21.98 19.92
CA GLU A 33 -7.42 -23.32 19.78
C GLU A 33 -8.36 -24.42 20.25
N GLN A 34 -9.04 -24.25 21.39
CA GLN A 34 -10.03 -25.20 21.87
C GLN A 34 -11.19 -25.38 20.90
N LYS A 35 -11.71 -24.24 20.36
CA LYS A 35 -12.77 -24.26 19.33
C LYS A 35 -12.28 -24.98 18.07
N ALA A 36 -11.05 -24.68 17.63
CA ALA A 36 -10.46 -25.31 16.44
C ALA A 36 -10.32 -26.83 16.61
N ARG A 37 -9.81 -27.31 17.74
CA ARG A 37 -9.71 -28.71 18.06
C ARG A 37 -11.09 -29.41 18.10
N HIS A 38 -12.08 -28.78 18.73
CA HIS A 38 -13.43 -29.31 18.80
C HIS A 38 -14.06 -29.45 17.40
N PHE A 39 -13.98 -28.39 16.58
CA PHE A 39 -14.49 -28.40 15.22
C PHE A 39 -13.77 -29.43 14.35
N ALA A 40 -12.44 -29.53 14.47
CA ALA A 40 -11.64 -30.52 13.71
C ALA A 40 -12.01 -31.95 14.03
N ASN A 41 -12.06 -32.31 15.32
CA ASN A 41 -12.40 -33.66 15.75
C ASN A 41 -13.82 -34.07 15.30
N LYS A 42 -14.80 -33.19 15.51
CA LYS A 42 -16.19 -33.48 15.10
C LYS A 42 -16.32 -33.49 13.58
N GLY A 43 -15.66 -32.59 12.88
CA GLY A 43 -15.71 -32.48 11.42
C GLY A 43 -15.06 -33.65 10.69
N LYS A 44 -13.99 -34.23 11.24
CA LYS A 44 -13.40 -35.49 10.73
C LYS A 44 -14.37 -36.70 10.83
N ASN A 45 -15.08 -36.78 11.95
CA ASN A 45 -16.02 -37.88 12.21
C ASN A 45 -17.36 -37.68 11.49
N ASP A 46 -17.78 -36.43 11.28
CA ASP A 46 -19.03 -36.07 10.60
C ASP A 46 -18.80 -34.91 9.64
N THR A 47 -18.40 -35.24 8.42
CA THR A 47 -18.15 -34.25 7.35
C THR A 47 -19.42 -33.57 6.88
N ASN A 48 -20.60 -34.22 6.99
CA ASN A 48 -21.87 -33.61 6.63
C ASN A 48 -22.26 -32.52 7.63
N TRP A 49 -22.02 -32.74 8.92
CA TRP A 49 -22.17 -31.72 9.94
C TRP A 49 -21.26 -30.51 9.68
N ALA A 50 -20.00 -30.76 9.38
CA ALA A 50 -19.04 -29.68 9.07
C ALA A 50 -19.47 -28.88 7.82
N LEU A 51 -19.82 -29.55 6.73
CA LEU A 51 -20.33 -28.95 5.50
C LEU A 51 -21.60 -28.11 5.76
N SER A 52 -22.57 -28.68 6.50
CA SER A 52 -23.83 -28.00 6.83
C SER A 52 -23.57 -26.67 7.60
N ASN A 53 -22.68 -26.70 8.58
CA ASN A 53 -22.35 -25.49 9.36
C ASN A 53 -21.61 -24.44 8.52
N ILE A 54 -20.70 -24.85 7.64
CA ILE A 54 -20.03 -23.94 6.71
C ILE A 54 -21.06 -23.29 5.77
N LEU A 55 -21.98 -24.07 5.20
CA LEU A 55 -23.03 -23.57 4.31
C LEU A 55 -23.94 -22.57 5.04
N LYS A 56 -24.42 -22.87 6.26
CA LYS A 56 -25.21 -21.97 7.09
C LYS A 56 -24.49 -20.63 7.31
N PHE A 57 -23.19 -20.65 7.64
CA PHE A 57 -22.41 -19.46 7.81
C PHE A 57 -22.28 -18.65 6.52
N ILE A 58 -22.03 -19.31 5.39
CA ILE A 58 -21.89 -18.63 4.10
C ILE A 58 -23.22 -18.04 3.65
N TYR A 59 -24.35 -18.71 3.84
CA TYR A 59 -25.67 -18.15 3.57
C TYR A 59 -25.94 -16.92 4.41
N PHE A 60 -25.69 -16.96 5.71
CA PHE A 60 -25.78 -15.78 6.58
C PHE A 60 -24.90 -14.62 6.08
N GLN A 61 -23.66 -14.90 5.65
CA GLN A 61 -22.79 -13.85 5.11
C GLN A 61 -23.30 -13.31 3.76
N ARG A 62 -23.98 -14.12 2.95
CA ARG A 62 -24.61 -13.67 1.68
C ARG A 62 -25.78 -12.74 1.94
N GLU A 63 -26.66 -13.03 2.89
CA GLU A 63 -27.72 -12.13 3.33
C GLU A 63 -27.16 -10.76 3.74
N ARG A 64 -26.03 -10.74 4.44
CA ARG A 64 -25.35 -9.49 4.81
C ARG A 64 -24.82 -8.73 3.57
N VAL A 65 -24.45 -9.43 2.49
CA VAL A 65 -24.12 -8.76 1.22
C VAL A 65 -25.36 -8.15 0.58
N GLU A 66 -26.49 -8.82 0.58
CA GLU A 66 -27.77 -8.33 0.07
C GLU A 66 -28.24 -7.09 0.86
N LYS A 67 -28.09 -7.10 2.17
CA LYS A 67 -28.32 -5.96 3.06
C LYS A 67 -27.25 -4.87 2.95
N LYS A 68 -26.24 -5.02 2.06
CA LYS A 68 -25.13 -4.07 1.86
C LYS A 68 -24.26 -3.83 3.11
N GLU A 69 -24.27 -4.72 4.09
CA GLU A 69 -23.42 -4.63 5.29
C GLU A 69 -21.97 -4.97 4.98
N ILE A 70 -21.74 -5.98 4.13
CA ILE A 70 -20.42 -6.43 3.71
C ILE A 70 -20.36 -6.56 2.18
N THR A 71 -19.16 -6.77 1.63
CA THR A 71 -18.96 -7.00 0.19
C THR A 71 -18.86 -8.48 -0.14
N GLY A 72 -19.18 -8.87 -1.38
CA GLY A 72 -18.98 -10.24 -1.86
C GLY A 72 -17.53 -10.73 -1.68
N ALA A 73 -16.55 -9.86 -1.88
CA ALA A 73 -15.14 -10.18 -1.63
C ALA A 73 -14.86 -10.56 -0.15
N THR A 74 -15.63 -10.01 0.80
CA THR A 74 -15.52 -10.40 2.21
C THR A 74 -15.97 -11.84 2.42
N VAL A 75 -17.04 -12.28 1.75
CA VAL A 75 -17.52 -13.68 1.81
C VAL A 75 -16.47 -14.62 1.23
N VAL A 76 -15.90 -14.31 0.07
CA VAL A 76 -14.81 -15.09 -0.53
C VAL A 76 -13.62 -15.22 0.43
N ASN A 77 -13.28 -14.15 1.15
CA ASN A 77 -12.20 -14.20 2.13
C ASN A 77 -12.53 -15.06 3.36
N TYR A 78 -13.78 -15.13 3.80
CA TYR A 78 -14.20 -16.10 4.83
C TYR A 78 -14.01 -17.53 4.33
N VAL A 79 -14.50 -17.82 3.10
CA VAL A 79 -14.34 -19.14 2.50
C VAL A 79 -12.86 -19.55 2.41
N LYS A 80 -11.99 -18.66 1.94
CA LYS A 80 -10.53 -18.94 1.88
C LYS A 80 -9.95 -19.31 3.24
N SER A 81 -10.35 -18.61 4.31
CA SER A 81 -9.82 -18.86 5.64
C SER A 81 -10.33 -20.18 6.22
N ILE A 82 -11.63 -20.48 6.05
CA ILE A 82 -12.25 -21.72 6.52
C ILE A 82 -11.70 -22.90 5.69
N LYS A 83 -11.53 -22.73 4.38
CA LYS A 83 -10.97 -23.74 3.50
C LYS A 83 -9.58 -24.16 3.95
N LEU A 84 -8.67 -23.20 4.11
CA LEU A 84 -7.32 -23.48 4.59
C LEU A 84 -7.34 -24.18 5.96
N PHE A 85 -8.24 -23.75 6.87
CA PHE A 85 -8.37 -24.40 8.17
C PHE A 85 -8.80 -25.87 8.04
N CYS A 86 -9.82 -26.17 7.22
CA CYS A 86 -10.29 -27.52 7.00
C CYS A 86 -9.23 -28.41 6.33
N GLU A 87 -8.51 -27.88 5.33
CA GLU A 87 -7.41 -28.57 4.67
C GLU A 87 -6.30 -28.94 5.65
N MET A 88 -5.88 -28.00 6.51
CA MET A 88 -4.85 -28.24 7.52
C MET A 88 -5.31 -29.09 8.70
N ALA A 89 -6.61 -29.29 8.85
CA ALA A 89 -7.23 -30.13 9.86
C ALA A 89 -7.71 -31.47 9.29
N ASP A 90 -7.36 -31.82 8.04
CA ASP A 90 -7.76 -33.04 7.32
C ASP A 90 -9.29 -33.33 7.35
N ILE A 91 -10.09 -32.25 7.18
CA ILE A 91 -11.55 -32.38 7.09
C ILE A 91 -11.92 -32.37 5.60
N PRO A 92 -12.41 -33.48 5.01
CA PRO A 92 -12.70 -33.59 3.59
C PRO A 92 -14.01 -32.88 3.21
N ILE A 93 -13.94 -31.63 2.80
CA ILE A 93 -15.09 -30.84 2.40
C ILE A 93 -15.23 -30.75 0.88
N GLN A 94 -16.45 -30.90 0.35
CA GLN A 94 -16.75 -30.71 -1.07
C GLN A 94 -16.87 -29.20 -1.41
N TRP A 95 -15.74 -28.51 -1.59
CA TRP A 95 -15.68 -27.06 -1.78
C TRP A 95 -16.46 -26.56 -2.99
N LYS A 96 -16.64 -27.38 -4.03
CA LYS A 96 -17.46 -27.00 -5.21
C LYS A 96 -18.91 -26.67 -4.82
N LYS A 97 -19.49 -27.35 -3.82
CA LYS A 97 -20.85 -27.04 -3.33
C LYS A 97 -20.94 -25.64 -2.69
N ILE A 98 -19.85 -25.20 -2.02
CA ILE A 98 -19.77 -23.90 -1.33
C ILE A 98 -19.48 -22.79 -2.33
N THR A 99 -18.52 -23.02 -3.25
CA THR A 99 -17.98 -21.95 -4.13
C THR A 99 -18.90 -21.59 -5.27
N ARG A 100 -19.77 -22.50 -5.75
CA ARG A 100 -20.74 -22.22 -6.85
C ARG A 100 -21.66 -21.01 -6.58
N GLY A 101 -22.10 -20.85 -5.35
CA GLY A 101 -23.04 -19.80 -4.94
C GLY A 101 -22.40 -18.55 -4.40
N LEU A 102 -21.07 -18.39 -4.50
CA LEU A 102 -20.40 -17.20 -3.96
C LEU A 102 -20.73 -15.94 -4.77
N PRO A 103 -20.98 -14.82 -4.09
CA PRO A 103 -21.25 -13.56 -4.78
C PRO A 103 -20.02 -13.12 -5.56
N ARG A 104 -20.23 -12.68 -6.81
CA ARG A 104 -19.16 -12.10 -7.62
C ARG A 104 -18.70 -10.79 -6.99
N GLY A 105 -17.40 -10.55 -6.99
CA GLY A 105 -16.85 -9.27 -6.57
C GLY A 105 -17.29 -8.17 -7.52
N LYS A 106 -18.14 -7.25 -7.05
CA LYS A 106 -18.46 -6.02 -7.79
C LYS A 106 -17.41 -4.96 -7.48
N LYS A 107 -16.99 -4.20 -8.48
CA LYS A 107 -16.23 -2.96 -8.27
C LYS A 107 -17.19 -1.91 -7.71
N TYR A 108 -16.95 -1.42 -6.50
CA TYR A 108 -17.85 -0.49 -5.81
C TYR A 108 -17.44 0.98 -5.91
N ALA A 109 -16.34 1.28 -6.58
CA ALA A 109 -15.87 2.63 -6.84
C ALA A 109 -15.41 2.74 -8.30
N ASP A 110 -15.48 3.93 -8.86
CA ASP A 110 -14.91 4.25 -10.17
C ASP A 110 -13.39 4.08 -10.21
N ASP A 111 -12.78 3.95 -9.03
CA ASP A 111 -11.38 3.55 -8.80
C ASP A 111 -10.39 4.35 -9.67
N ARG A 112 -10.63 5.65 -9.76
CA ARG A 112 -9.85 6.59 -10.56
C ARG A 112 -8.53 7.00 -9.87
N ILE A 113 -7.63 7.55 -10.65
CA ILE A 113 -6.46 8.28 -10.15
C ILE A 113 -6.89 9.69 -9.68
N PRO A 114 -6.12 10.36 -8.79
CA PRO A 114 -6.33 11.76 -8.48
C PRO A 114 -6.11 12.63 -9.73
N THR A 115 -6.73 13.81 -9.78
CA THR A 115 -6.40 14.82 -10.78
C THR A 115 -5.16 15.61 -10.35
N MET A 116 -4.58 16.38 -11.26
CA MET A 116 -3.46 17.25 -10.95
C MET A 116 -3.82 18.30 -9.88
N GLU A 117 -5.03 18.87 -10.00
CA GLU A 117 -5.55 19.86 -9.04
C GLU A 117 -5.74 19.25 -7.65
N GLU A 118 -6.19 18.00 -7.58
CA GLU A 118 -6.32 17.28 -6.31
C GLU A 118 -4.96 17.02 -5.67
N LEU A 119 -3.94 16.67 -6.46
CA LEU A 119 -2.58 16.51 -5.95
C LEU A 119 -1.99 17.85 -5.47
N LYS A 120 -2.16 18.94 -6.24
CA LYS A 120 -1.74 20.28 -5.84
C LYS A 120 -2.38 20.71 -4.52
N LYS A 121 -3.69 20.54 -4.37
CA LYS A 121 -4.37 20.81 -3.10
C LYS A 121 -3.84 19.94 -1.95
N LEU A 122 -3.57 18.67 -2.23
CA LEU A 122 -3.11 17.75 -1.19
C LEU A 122 -1.74 18.14 -0.63
N ILE A 123 -0.81 18.58 -1.48
CA ILE A 123 0.53 19.01 -1.06
C ILE A 123 0.54 20.36 -0.33
N GLU A 124 -0.53 21.16 -0.42
CA GLU A 124 -0.72 22.39 0.34
C GLU A 124 -1.13 22.14 1.81
N TYR A 125 -1.44 20.90 2.19
CA TYR A 125 -1.75 20.57 3.57
C TYR A 125 -0.56 20.90 4.49
N PRO A 126 -0.77 21.60 5.62
CA PRO A 126 0.29 22.21 6.40
C PRO A 126 1.13 21.24 7.25
N ASP A 127 1.32 20.02 6.79
CA ASP A 127 2.23 19.03 7.38
C ASP A 127 3.29 18.65 6.33
N ARG A 128 4.55 19.04 6.55
CA ARG A 128 5.67 18.82 5.61
C ARG A 128 5.79 17.34 5.17
N ARG A 129 5.41 16.40 6.02
CA ARG A 129 5.44 14.98 5.69
C ARG A 129 4.50 14.62 4.55
N ILE A 130 3.35 15.31 4.43
CA ILE A 130 2.39 15.06 3.33
C ILE A 130 3.05 15.33 1.99
N LYS A 131 3.75 16.45 1.87
CA LYS A 131 4.43 16.84 0.64
C LYS A 131 5.47 15.78 0.25
N ALA A 132 6.38 15.45 1.17
CA ALA A 132 7.38 14.40 0.96
C ALA A 132 6.77 13.02 0.62
N ILE A 133 5.68 12.60 1.31
CA ILE A 133 4.99 11.34 1.05
C ILE A 133 4.34 11.33 -0.33
N VAL A 134 3.62 12.40 -0.69
CA VAL A 134 2.89 12.47 -1.96
C VAL A 134 3.85 12.44 -3.15
N TYR A 135 4.89 13.29 -3.14
CA TYR A 135 5.89 13.31 -4.21
C TYR A 135 6.62 11.96 -4.35
N THR A 136 7.05 11.38 -3.22
CA THR A 136 7.73 10.07 -3.23
C THR A 136 6.82 8.98 -3.79
N MET A 137 5.57 8.87 -3.32
CA MET A 137 4.67 7.81 -3.77
C MET A 137 4.17 8.02 -5.20
N ALA A 138 3.96 9.27 -5.62
CA ALA A 138 3.52 9.58 -6.98
C ALA A 138 4.62 9.35 -8.01
N SER A 139 5.89 9.51 -7.64
CA SER A 139 7.03 9.32 -8.55
C SER A 139 7.66 7.93 -8.50
N SER A 140 7.36 7.10 -7.50
CA SER A 140 7.94 5.76 -7.36
C SER A 140 6.94 4.61 -7.44
N GLY A 141 5.66 4.91 -7.23
CA GLY A 141 4.63 3.89 -7.16
C GLY A 141 4.76 2.91 -6.00
N ILE A 142 5.53 3.17 -4.95
CA ILE A 142 5.69 2.26 -3.81
C ILE A 142 4.38 1.98 -3.08
N ARG A 143 4.30 0.83 -2.42
CA ARG A 143 3.19 0.51 -1.51
C ARG A 143 3.35 1.28 -0.21
N VAL A 144 2.24 1.66 0.43
CA VAL A 144 2.28 2.35 1.73
C VAL A 144 3.05 1.55 2.80
N GLY A 145 3.09 0.23 2.71
CA GLY A 145 3.88 -0.63 3.59
C GLY A 145 5.38 -0.39 3.54
N ALA A 146 5.90 0.17 2.44
CA ALA A 146 7.31 0.48 2.29
C ALA A 146 7.82 1.45 3.37
N TRP A 147 6.98 2.37 3.83
CA TRP A 147 7.33 3.34 4.88
C TRP A 147 7.73 2.70 6.22
N ASP A 148 7.35 1.45 6.46
CA ASP A 148 7.76 0.72 7.67
C ASP A 148 9.25 0.31 7.64
N TYR A 149 9.88 0.30 6.46
CA TYR A 149 11.24 -0.20 6.24
C TYR A 149 12.22 0.88 5.78
N LEU A 150 11.72 1.98 5.15
CA LEU A 150 12.58 2.98 4.56
C LEU A 150 13.42 3.74 5.58
N ARG A 151 14.75 3.68 5.36
CA ARG A 151 15.77 4.45 6.06
C ARG A 151 16.49 5.36 5.07
N TRP A 152 17.19 6.38 5.55
CA TRP A 152 17.92 7.31 4.68
C TRP A 152 19.02 6.63 3.87
N SER A 153 19.71 5.63 4.42
CA SER A 153 20.71 4.83 3.70
C SER A 153 20.15 4.08 2.48
N HIS A 154 18.83 3.88 2.42
CA HIS A 154 18.16 3.21 1.30
C HIS A 154 17.86 4.14 0.11
N ILE A 155 18.10 5.45 0.27
CA ILE A 155 17.80 6.44 -0.79
C ILE A 155 19.11 7.12 -1.17
N ARG A 156 19.47 7.03 -2.47
CA ARG A 156 20.71 7.60 -3.00
C ARG A 156 20.41 8.48 -4.20
N PRO A 157 20.76 9.77 -4.16
CA PRO A 157 20.60 10.64 -5.32
C PRO A 157 21.49 10.14 -6.47
N ILE A 158 21.01 10.35 -7.68
CA ILE A 158 21.71 10.11 -8.94
C ILE A 158 21.92 11.48 -9.57
N GLU A 159 23.17 11.85 -9.72
CA GLU A 159 23.57 13.16 -10.22
C GLU A 159 24.12 13.06 -11.64
N LYS A 160 23.86 14.09 -12.43
CA LYS A 160 24.47 14.32 -13.75
C LYS A 160 24.80 15.80 -13.86
N ASN A 161 26.04 16.13 -14.16
CA ASN A 161 26.52 17.51 -14.28
C ASN A 161 26.28 18.37 -13.01
N GLY A 162 26.33 17.77 -11.82
CA GLY A 162 26.10 18.44 -10.55
C GLY A 162 24.63 18.63 -10.16
N GLU A 163 23.69 18.14 -10.96
CA GLU A 163 22.25 18.19 -10.70
C GLU A 163 21.69 16.80 -10.41
N VAL A 164 20.79 16.71 -9.43
CA VAL A 164 20.08 15.47 -9.13
C VAL A 164 19.02 15.22 -10.21
N ILE A 165 19.21 14.18 -11.00
CA ILE A 165 18.29 13.80 -12.09
C ILE A 165 17.23 12.78 -11.64
N ALA A 166 17.49 12.03 -10.58
CA ALA A 166 16.60 11.09 -9.91
C ALA A 166 17.21 10.67 -8.57
N ALA A 167 16.51 9.89 -7.76
CA ALA A 167 17.18 9.14 -6.69
C ALA A 167 16.74 7.67 -6.73
N LYS A 168 17.69 6.75 -6.54
CA LYS A 168 17.43 5.33 -6.37
C LYS A 168 16.95 5.07 -4.95
N MET A 169 15.89 4.28 -4.82
CA MET A 169 15.32 3.89 -3.53
C MET A 169 15.22 2.37 -3.44
N VAL A 170 15.90 1.77 -2.46
CA VAL A 170 15.77 0.35 -2.12
C VAL A 170 14.59 0.18 -1.19
N VAL A 171 13.64 -0.62 -1.59
CA VAL A 171 12.37 -0.83 -0.90
C VAL A 171 12.38 -2.21 -0.27
N TYR A 172 11.91 -2.33 0.98
CA TYR A 172 11.95 -3.54 1.80
C TYR A 172 13.37 -4.11 1.97
N ALA A 173 14.37 -3.24 2.13
CA ALA A 173 15.76 -3.64 2.29
C ALA A 173 15.93 -4.71 3.39
N GLY A 174 16.57 -5.84 3.02
CA GLY A 174 16.77 -6.99 3.88
C GLY A 174 15.58 -7.95 4.03
N GLU A 175 14.48 -7.71 3.33
CA GLU A 175 13.29 -8.59 3.34
C GLU A 175 13.22 -9.42 2.04
N ASP A 176 12.45 -10.51 2.07
CA ASP A 176 12.24 -11.38 0.89
C ASP A 176 11.67 -10.64 -0.34
N ASP A 177 10.93 -9.56 -0.11
CA ASP A 177 10.30 -8.73 -1.14
C ASP A 177 11.15 -7.51 -1.53
N GLU A 178 12.45 -7.50 -1.23
CA GLU A 178 13.37 -6.40 -1.57
C GLU A 178 13.39 -6.13 -3.07
N TYR A 179 13.30 -4.85 -3.43
CA TYR A 179 13.47 -4.37 -4.79
C TYR A 179 13.93 -2.92 -4.77
N PHE A 180 14.28 -2.37 -5.93
CA PHE A 180 14.54 -0.95 -6.05
C PHE A 180 13.57 -0.27 -7.02
N THR A 181 13.41 1.03 -6.82
CA THR A 181 12.69 1.95 -7.72
C THR A 181 13.40 3.30 -7.73
N PHE A 182 12.87 4.24 -8.50
CA PHE A 182 13.37 5.60 -8.54
C PHE A 182 12.31 6.58 -8.03
N ILE A 183 12.79 7.75 -7.58
CA ILE A 183 11.97 8.91 -7.27
C ILE A 183 12.46 10.11 -8.09
N SER A 184 11.55 11.02 -8.42
CA SER A 184 11.87 12.23 -9.18
C SER A 184 12.76 13.19 -8.38
N PRO A 185 13.44 14.14 -9.06
CA PRO A 185 14.19 15.20 -8.39
C PRO A 185 13.35 15.99 -7.39
N SER A 186 12.11 16.33 -7.74
CA SER A 186 11.19 17.02 -6.82
C SER A 186 10.90 16.20 -5.57
N ALA A 187 10.73 14.89 -5.70
CA ALA A 187 10.53 14.01 -4.54
C ALA A 187 11.76 13.98 -3.63
N TRP A 188 12.96 13.98 -4.23
CA TRP A 188 14.21 14.09 -3.48
C TRP A 188 14.32 15.40 -2.72
N VAL A 189 14.00 16.52 -3.36
CA VAL A 189 14.01 17.84 -2.74
C VAL A 189 13.07 17.91 -1.53
N GLU A 190 11.86 17.39 -1.66
CA GLU A 190 10.87 17.38 -0.57
C GLU A 190 11.28 16.45 0.59
N LEU A 191 11.93 15.32 0.29
CA LEU A 191 12.53 14.46 1.31
C LEU A 191 13.71 15.14 2.01
N ALA A 192 14.57 15.84 1.27
CA ALA A 192 15.71 16.60 1.82
C ALA A 192 15.22 17.77 2.70
N ASP A 193 14.17 18.50 2.29
CA ASP A 193 13.54 19.54 3.12
C ASP A 193 12.98 18.96 4.44
N TRP A 194 12.33 17.81 4.36
CA TRP A 194 11.86 17.09 5.55
C TRP A 194 13.01 16.68 6.47
N MET A 195 14.11 16.17 5.93
CA MET A 195 15.31 15.80 6.68
C MET A 195 15.90 17.02 7.37
N LYS A 196 16.13 18.10 6.62
CA LYS A 196 16.67 19.36 7.13
C LYS A 196 15.81 19.96 8.26
N TYR A 197 14.47 19.90 8.12
CA TYR A 197 13.56 20.33 9.18
C TYR A 197 13.76 19.55 10.48
N ARG A 198 14.00 18.24 10.40
CA ARG A 198 14.26 17.37 11.56
C ARG A 198 15.60 17.76 12.22
N GLU A 199 16.65 17.94 11.42
CA GLU A 199 17.99 18.32 11.89
C GLU A 199 17.97 19.69 12.58
N THR A 200 17.33 20.69 11.96
CA THR A 200 17.19 22.03 12.55
C THR A 200 16.34 22.06 13.81
N SER A 201 15.50 21.04 14.00
CA SER A 201 14.72 20.84 15.24
C SER A 201 15.46 20.07 16.31
N GLY A 202 16.73 19.69 16.07
CA GLY A 202 17.62 19.04 17.06
C GLY A 202 17.69 17.52 16.97
N GLU A 203 17.13 16.89 15.91
CA GLU A 203 17.31 15.46 15.68
C GLU A 203 18.67 15.18 15.00
N SER A 204 19.41 14.20 15.50
CA SER A 204 20.58 13.67 14.81
C SER A 204 20.14 12.66 13.76
N VAL A 205 19.97 13.10 12.52
CA VAL A 205 19.55 12.24 11.40
C VAL A 205 20.79 11.58 10.79
N ASN A 206 20.73 10.27 10.57
CA ASN A 206 21.79 9.50 9.94
C ASN A 206 21.18 8.45 8.98
N GLY A 207 22.04 7.65 8.34
CA GLY A 207 21.62 6.61 7.41
C GLY A 207 20.64 5.60 7.98
N ASP A 208 20.73 5.27 9.27
CA ASP A 208 19.86 4.31 9.95
C ASP A 208 18.53 4.92 10.41
N SER A 209 18.42 6.24 10.40
CA SER A 209 17.19 6.93 10.76
C SER A 209 16.06 6.62 9.77
N TYR A 210 14.87 6.34 10.29
CA TYR A 210 13.69 6.16 9.44
C TYR A 210 13.36 7.44 8.66
N VAL A 211 13.02 7.31 7.39
CA VAL A 211 12.65 8.45 6.53
C VAL A 211 11.43 9.17 7.08
N MET A 212 10.40 8.44 7.52
CA MET A 212 9.22 9.03 8.14
C MET A 212 9.15 8.76 9.63
N ARG A 213 8.91 9.81 10.40
CA ARG A 213 8.72 9.76 11.85
C ARG A 213 7.46 10.50 12.29
N ASN A 214 7.02 10.26 13.52
CA ASN A 214 5.97 11.04 14.15
C ASN A 214 6.44 12.48 14.36
N LEU A 215 5.53 13.43 14.14
CA LEU A 215 5.81 14.83 14.45
C LEU A 215 5.83 15.03 15.98
N TRP A 216 6.60 16.01 16.45
CA TRP A 216 6.64 16.47 17.82
C TRP A 216 5.94 17.84 17.93
N ASP A 217 5.52 18.22 19.14
CA ASP A 217 4.92 19.53 19.37
C ASP A 217 6.04 20.56 19.59
N THR A 218 6.14 21.54 18.68
CA THR A 218 7.13 22.62 18.77
C THR A 218 6.67 23.79 19.63
N ARG A 219 5.40 23.85 20.01
CA ARG A 219 4.80 24.96 20.77
C ARG A 219 5.04 24.86 22.27
N VAL A 220 5.29 23.66 22.78
CA VAL A 220 5.51 23.40 24.19
C VAL A 220 7.00 23.16 24.43
N ALA A 221 7.59 23.85 25.40
CA ALA A 221 9.03 23.71 25.73
C ALA A 221 9.46 22.25 25.97
N GLN A 222 8.63 21.48 26.66
CA GLN A 222 8.81 20.03 26.87
C GLN A 222 8.73 19.20 25.57
N GLY A 223 8.03 19.70 24.54
CA GLY A 223 7.92 19.05 23.25
C GLY A 223 9.20 19.10 22.42
N ARG A 224 10.09 20.08 22.66
CA ARG A 224 11.37 20.19 21.93
C ARG A 224 12.27 19.01 22.14
N GLY A 225 12.32 18.44 23.35
CA GLY A 225 13.09 17.25 23.66
C GLY A 225 12.62 16.01 22.88
N LEU A 226 11.36 15.97 22.41
CA LEU A 226 10.83 14.87 21.61
C LEU A 226 11.40 14.86 20.18
N ALA A 227 11.97 15.96 19.69
CA ALA A 227 12.68 15.98 18.41
C ALA A 227 13.91 15.06 18.44
N THR A 228 14.59 14.97 19.57
CA THR A 228 15.78 14.13 19.81
C THR A 228 15.44 12.65 20.03
N LEU A 229 14.15 12.31 20.25
CA LEU A 229 13.65 10.95 20.48
C LEU A 229 12.73 10.53 19.32
N PRO A 230 13.27 10.23 18.15
CA PRO A 230 12.46 9.95 16.97
C PRO A 230 11.67 8.64 17.09
N LYS A 231 10.35 8.71 16.90
CA LYS A 231 9.48 7.54 16.78
C LYS A 231 9.08 7.34 15.32
N LYS A 232 9.33 6.16 14.78
CA LYS A 232 8.93 5.79 13.42
C LYS A 232 7.44 6.09 13.19
N LEU A 233 7.12 6.71 12.06
CA LEU A 233 5.76 6.77 11.55
C LEU A 233 5.49 5.50 10.75
N THR A 234 4.63 4.63 11.28
CA THR A 234 4.28 3.38 10.61
C THR A 234 3.43 3.61 9.36
N SER A 235 3.36 2.64 8.47
CA SER A 235 2.49 2.65 7.29
C SER A 235 1.03 2.95 7.62
N LEU A 236 0.54 2.46 8.77
CA LEU A 236 -0.79 2.82 9.28
C LEU A 236 -0.87 4.30 9.68
N GLY A 237 0.19 4.84 10.27
CA GLY A 237 0.30 6.26 10.59
C GLY A 237 0.31 7.12 9.33
N VAL A 238 1.10 6.74 8.32
CA VAL A 238 1.10 7.39 6.99
C VAL A 238 -0.30 7.37 6.37
N LYS A 239 -0.97 6.22 6.40
CA LYS A 239 -2.33 6.10 5.88
C LYS A 239 -3.30 7.06 6.58
N ARG A 240 -3.26 7.13 7.91
CA ARG A 240 -4.12 8.04 8.71
C ARG A 240 -3.80 9.51 8.44
N LEU A 241 -2.53 9.84 8.28
CA LEU A 241 -2.09 11.19 7.95
C LEU A 241 -2.61 11.62 6.57
N MET A 242 -2.46 10.78 5.55
CA MET A 242 -2.99 11.01 4.20
C MET A 242 -4.52 11.15 4.19
N GLU A 243 -5.23 10.27 4.90
CA GLU A 243 -6.69 10.37 5.03
C GLU A 243 -7.10 11.70 5.65
N ARG A 244 -6.44 12.14 6.72
CA ARG A 244 -6.68 13.44 7.37
C ARG A 244 -6.47 14.60 6.40
N ALA A 245 -5.35 14.60 5.66
CA ALA A 245 -5.05 15.65 4.70
C ALA A 245 -6.11 15.71 3.57
N ILE A 246 -6.51 14.57 3.03
CA ILE A 246 -7.55 14.48 1.98
C ILE A 246 -8.90 15.06 2.46
N TRP A 247 -9.29 14.78 3.70
CA TRP A 247 -10.51 15.34 4.28
C TRP A 247 -10.38 16.83 4.54
N ALA A 248 -9.27 17.27 5.13
CA ALA A 248 -9.04 18.67 5.46
C ALA A 248 -8.98 19.56 4.21
N GLN A 249 -8.44 19.05 3.11
CA GLN A 249 -8.39 19.74 1.82
C GLN A 249 -9.68 19.66 1.00
N GLY A 250 -10.75 19.09 1.56
CA GLY A 250 -12.05 19.00 0.88
C GLY A 250 -12.06 18.07 -0.34
N LEU A 251 -11.05 17.19 -0.46
CA LEU A 251 -10.92 16.26 -1.60
C LEU A 251 -11.84 15.03 -1.49
N ARG A 252 -12.50 14.87 -0.35
CA ARG A 252 -13.51 13.84 -0.13
C ARG A 252 -14.80 14.42 0.42
N LYS A 253 -15.91 13.83 -0.05
CA LYS A 253 -17.24 14.05 0.48
C LYS A 253 -17.69 12.80 1.25
N LYS A 254 -18.62 12.95 2.19
CA LYS A 254 -19.24 11.81 2.86
C LYS A 254 -19.83 10.87 1.81
N LEU A 255 -19.61 9.57 2.00
CA LEU A 255 -20.13 8.57 1.07
C LEU A 255 -21.67 8.57 1.13
N GLU A 256 -22.29 8.47 -0.04
CA GLU A 256 -23.71 8.24 -0.18
C GLU A 256 -24.13 6.90 0.46
N PRO A 257 -25.36 6.77 0.96
CA PRO A 257 -25.86 5.51 1.47
C PRO A 257 -25.66 4.37 0.46
N GLY A 258 -25.08 3.25 0.94
CA GLY A 258 -24.80 2.08 0.11
C GLY A 258 -23.46 2.09 -0.64
N LYS A 259 -22.77 3.21 -0.77
CA LYS A 259 -21.38 3.25 -1.25
C LYS A 259 -20.41 2.87 -0.13
N LYS A 260 -19.47 1.98 -0.41
CA LYS A 260 -18.48 1.47 0.57
C LYS A 260 -17.08 2.02 0.37
N ARG A 261 -16.81 2.70 -0.74
CA ARG A 261 -15.47 3.22 -1.09
C ARG A 261 -15.58 4.56 -1.79
N HIS A 262 -14.60 5.41 -1.54
CA HIS A 262 -14.42 6.67 -2.27
C HIS A 262 -13.90 6.41 -3.69
N PRO A 263 -14.15 7.34 -4.65
CA PRO A 263 -13.70 7.21 -6.04
C PRO A 263 -12.20 7.01 -6.17
N PHE A 264 -11.39 7.61 -5.31
CA PHE A 264 -9.97 7.29 -5.23
C PHE A 264 -9.53 6.98 -3.80
N GLN A 265 -8.57 6.06 -3.69
CA GLN A 265 -7.98 5.64 -2.41
C GLN A 265 -6.65 6.36 -2.20
N ALA A 266 -6.48 7.03 -1.04
CA ALA A 266 -5.35 7.89 -0.75
C ALA A 266 -4.00 7.37 -1.28
N ASN A 267 -3.45 6.37 -0.64
CA ASN A 267 -2.11 5.88 -1.00
C ASN A 267 -2.11 5.01 -2.27
N HIS A 268 -3.12 4.17 -2.45
CA HIS A 268 -3.17 3.27 -3.60
C HIS A 268 -3.43 4.01 -4.92
N SER A 269 -4.11 5.16 -4.87
CA SER A 269 -4.32 5.99 -6.05
C SER A 269 -3.04 6.66 -6.54
N LEU A 270 -2.09 7.00 -5.63
CA LEU A 270 -0.77 7.50 -6.04
C LEU A 270 0.03 6.44 -6.79
N ARG A 271 -0.08 5.18 -6.39
CA ARG A 271 0.55 4.07 -7.11
C ARG A 271 -0.07 3.86 -8.49
N LYS A 272 -1.40 4.04 -8.62
CA LYS A 272 -2.07 4.04 -9.94
C LYS A 272 -1.69 5.25 -10.77
N TRP A 273 -1.54 6.42 -10.14
CA TRP A 273 -1.01 7.61 -10.79
C TRP A 273 0.34 7.33 -11.42
N PHE A 274 1.30 6.81 -10.66
CA PHE A 274 2.61 6.44 -11.16
C PHE A 274 2.50 5.56 -12.40
N LYS A 275 1.81 4.42 -12.29
CA LYS A 275 1.65 3.49 -13.42
C LYS A 275 1.05 4.17 -14.65
N THR A 276 -0.06 4.88 -14.47
CA THR A 276 -0.77 5.54 -15.58
C THR A 276 0.10 6.60 -16.24
N ARG A 277 0.83 7.41 -15.46
CA ARG A 277 1.70 8.45 -15.99
C ARG A 277 2.91 7.88 -16.72
N CYS A 278 3.53 6.84 -16.20
CA CYS A 278 4.61 6.13 -16.89
C CYS A 278 4.14 5.50 -18.22
N GLU A 279 2.93 4.90 -18.25
CA GLU A 279 2.36 4.35 -19.48
C GLU A 279 2.08 5.46 -20.52
N ILE A 280 1.53 6.60 -20.10
CA ILE A 280 1.29 7.77 -20.97
C ILE A 280 2.61 8.34 -21.51
N ALA A 281 3.67 8.33 -20.72
CA ALA A 281 5.02 8.74 -21.11
C ALA A 281 5.68 7.78 -22.12
N GLY A 282 5.07 6.62 -22.42
CA GLY A 282 5.62 5.62 -23.30
C GLY A 282 6.68 4.70 -22.67
N MET A 283 6.79 4.72 -21.33
CA MET A 283 7.67 3.80 -20.61
C MET A 283 7.25 2.34 -20.84
N ARG A 284 8.22 1.44 -21.02
CA ARG A 284 7.94 0.01 -21.27
C ARG A 284 7.13 -0.59 -20.13
N PRO A 285 5.96 -1.22 -20.40
CA PRO A 285 5.09 -1.77 -19.34
C PRO A 285 5.81 -2.73 -18.39
N ILE A 286 6.71 -3.57 -18.91
CA ILE A 286 7.47 -4.52 -18.09
C ILE A 286 8.43 -3.80 -17.12
N ASN A 287 8.99 -2.66 -17.49
CA ASN A 287 9.85 -1.85 -16.63
C ASN A 287 9.04 -1.19 -15.52
N ILE A 288 7.83 -0.69 -15.85
CA ILE A 288 6.89 -0.15 -14.86
C ILE A 288 6.54 -1.22 -13.82
N GLU A 289 6.19 -2.43 -14.27
CA GLU A 289 5.86 -3.54 -13.35
C GLU A 289 7.04 -3.92 -12.46
N LYS A 290 8.27 -3.93 -12.99
CA LYS A 290 9.49 -4.17 -12.21
C LYS A 290 9.70 -3.10 -11.14
N LEU A 291 9.65 -1.82 -11.50
CA LEU A 291 9.80 -0.72 -10.54
C LEU A 291 8.67 -0.68 -9.50
N MET A 292 7.55 -1.30 -9.79
CA MET A 292 6.44 -1.47 -8.85
C MET A 292 6.49 -2.78 -8.05
N ASN A 293 7.45 -3.65 -8.28
CA ASN A 293 7.51 -5.00 -7.71
C ASN A 293 6.20 -5.78 -7.93
N HIS A 294 5.77 -5.85 -9.19
CA HIS A 294 4.70 -6.72 -9.64
C HIS A 294 5.28 -7.91 -10.38
N SER A 295 4.78 -9.10 -10.09
CA SER A 295 5.11 -10.28 -10.91
C SER A 295 4.45 -10.15 -12.28
N VAL A 296 5.24 -10.37 -13.33
CA VAL A 296 4.78 -10.42 -14.72
C VAL A 296 4.78 -11.85 -15.27
N GLY A 297 4.74 -12.83 -14.39
CA GLY A 297 4.66 -14.24 -14.73
C GLY A 297 5.96 -14.75 -15.37
N ILE A 298 5.86 -15.51 -16.47
CA ILE A 298 7.01 -16.12 -17.14
C ILE A 298 8.04 -15.07 -17.58
N SER A 299 7.62 -13.86 -17.95
CA SER A 299 8.52 -12.78 -18.37
C SER A 299 9.50 -12.35 -17.28
N ASP A 300 9.20 -12.56 -16.00
CA ASP A 300 10.13 -12.25 -14.89
C ASP A 300 11.44 -13.05 -14.98
N SER A 301 11.40 -14.27 -15.52
CA SER A 301 12.60 -15.13 -15.63
C SER A 301 13.48 -14.79 -16.84
N TYR A 302 12.91 -14.24 -17.90
CA TYR A 302 13.62 -13.98 -19.15
C TYR A 302 14.07 -12.54 -19.34
N TYR A 303 13.30 -11.57 -18.86
CA TYR A 303 13.62 -10.16 -19.03
C TYR A 303 14.57 -9.65 -17.92
N ARG A 304 15.77 -9.24 -18.28
CA ARG A 304 16.86 -8.82 -17.38
C ARG A 304 17.36 -7.41 -17.73
N ALA A 305 16.47 -6.41 -17.62
CA ALA A 305 16.91 -5.02 -17.76
C ALA A 305 17.91 -4.66 -16.67
N THR A 306 18.97 -3.99 -17.05
CA THR A 306 19.94 -3.40 -16.13
C THR A 306 19.34 -2.22 -15.38
N GLU A 307 19.95 -1.84 -14.26
CA GLU A 307 19.54 -0.63 -13.52
C GLU A 307 19.61 0.61 -14.42
N GLN A 308 20.63 0.72 -15.25
CA GLN A 308 20.81 1.84 -16.16
C GLN A 308 19.71 1.93 -17.22
N GLU A 309 19.30 0.80 -17.80
CA GLU A 309 18.19 0.75 -18.76
C GLU A 309 16.86 1.12 -18.10
N LEU A 310 16.63 0.66 -16.86
CA LEU A 310 15.45 1.04 -16.08
C LEU A 310 15.47 2.53 -15.73
N LEU A 311 16.64 3.08 -15.40
CA LEU A 311 16.80 4.51 -15.13
C LEU A 311 16.52 5.35 -16.37
N GLN A 312 17.08 4.99 -17.52
CA GLN A 312 16.85 5.73 -18.78
C GLN A 312 15.36 5.75 -19.14
N ASP A 313 14.70 4.60 -19.02
CA ASP A 313 13.26 4.52 -19.29
C ASP A 313 12.43 5.35 -18.27
N TYR A 314 12.84 5.36 -17.00
CA TYR A 314 12.23 6.19 -15.95
C TYR A 314 12.43 7.69 -16.19
N LEU A 315 13.60 8.12 -16.64
CA LEU A 315 13.91 9.52 -16.90
C LEU A 315 12.97 10.13 -17.97
N HIS A 316 12.57 9.35 -18.98
CA HIS A 316 11.57 9.79 -19.96
C HIS A 316 10.19 10.03 -19.33
N ALA A 317 9.87 9.38 -18.21
CA ALA A 317 8.59 9.53 -17.54
C ALA A 317 8.55 10.67 -16.50
N ILE A 318 9.70 11.23 -16.11
CA ILE A 318 9.79 12.22 -15.01
C ILE A 318 8.88 13.42 -15.23
N GLU A 319 8.83 13.96 -16.44
CA GLU A 319 7.97 15.11 -16.78
C GLU A 319 6.49 14.81 -16.51
N TYR A 320 6.04 13.61 -16.84
CA TYR A 320 4.66 13.17 -16.64
C TYR A 320 4.34 12.87 -15.17
N LEU A 321 5.35 12.63 -14.34
CA LEU A 321 5.24 12.39 -12.91
C LEU A 321 5.27 13.70 -12.09
N SER A 322 5.68 14.83 -12.70
CA SER A 322 5.76 16.12 -12.04
C SER A 322 4.38 16.63 -11.61
N ILE A 323 4.27 17.05 -10.35
CA ILE A 323 3.04 17.64 -9.77
C ILE A 323 3.01 19.15 -10.00
N ASN A 324 4.18 19.80 -10.01
CA ASN A 324 4.32 21.23 -10.27
C ASN A 324 4.74 21.45 -11.72
N GLY A 325 3.82 21.60 -12.64
CA GLY A 325 4.08 21.75 -14.08
C GLY A 325 5.15 22.78 -14.52
N ASN A 326 5.84 23.42 -13.59
CA ASN A 326 6.93 24.34 -13.83
C ASN A 326 8.24 23.66 -14.26
N GLU A 327 8.46 22.37 -13.87
CA GLU A 327 9.67 21.64 -14.31
C GLU A 327 9.66 21.38 -15.81
N ILE A 328 8.50 21.16 -16.40
CA ILE A 328 8.35 20.93 -17.85
C ILE A 328 8.70 22.21 -18.64
N LYS A 329 8.29 23.39 -18.14
CA LYS A 329 8.61 24.65 -18.78
C LYS A 329 10.09 25.00 -18.65
N LEU A 330 10.65 24.83 -17.46
CA LEU A 330 12.05 25.20 -17.19
C LEU A 330 13.02 24.34 -18.02
N ASN A 331 12.77 23.04 -18.12
CA ASN A 331 13.62 22.15 -18.92
C ASN A 331 13.49 22.42 -20.43
N LYS A 332 12.29 22.75 -20.95
CA LYS A 332 12.12 23.17 -22.33
C LYS A 332 12.81 24.53 -22.61
N GLU A 333 12.68 25.50 -21.70
CA GLU A 333 13.37 26.76 -21.83
C GLU A 333 14.90 26.62 -21.77
N ILE A 334 15.41 25.71 -20.92
CA ILE A 334 16.84 25.39 -20.83
C ILE A 334 17.32 24.65 -22.11
N GLU A 335 16.55 23.74 -22.68
CA GLU A 335 16.88 23.07 -23.94
C GLU A 335 16.86 24.06 -25.11
N GLU A 336 15.83 24.90 -25.20
CA GLU A 336 15.72 25.95 -26.22
C GLU A 336 16.84 26.99 -26.11
N LEU A 337 17.34 27.30 -24.91
CA LEU A 337 18.48 28.21 -24.69
C LEU A 337 19.81 27.53 -25.05
N LYS A 338 19.93 26.20 -24.85
CA LYS A 338 21.11 25.40 -25.22
C LYS A 338 21.18 25.17 -26.74
N GLU A 339 20.05 25.11 -27.44
CA GLU A 339 20.04 25.02 -28.91
C GLU A 339 20.32 26.38 -29.60
N LYS A 340 20.15 27.50 -28.92
CA LYS A 340 20.42 28.83 -29.43
C LYS A 340 21.82 29.36 -29.11
N SER A 341 22.61 28.63 -28.32
CA SER A 341 24.01 28.93 -27.99
C SER A 341 24.97 28.02 -28.78
#